data_0e057068460d662f47fd42478e96e857
#
_entry.id   0e057068460d662f47fd42478e96e857
#
_cell.length_a   1.000
_cell.length_b   1.000
_cell.length_c   1.000
_cell.angle_alpha   90.00
_cell.angle_beta   90.00
_cell.angle_gamma   90.00
#
_symmetry.space_group_name_H-M   'P 1'
#
loop_
_entity.id
_entity.type
_entity.pdbx_description
1 polymer ?
#
loop_
_entity_poly.entity_id
_entity_poly.type
_entity_poly.pdbx_seq_one_letter_code
_entity_poly.pdbx_strand_id
1 'polypeptide(L)'
;MFNGIIPLSSDTESQPTDEMREAIASAVVGDEQQGNDPTVNLLQERVADLLGKEAGLWLPGGTMCNFIATKVHTQPADAIIAESMAHIIRAESGGVAMSSGILIEPIKTERGIFSADQLREAIDRITTVPVPYGQPCGMIAIEQTHNLSGGSVWSLEELKAVHDVATELDIPLHMDGARLLNACIAHGVSAASIGALVDTVWIDFTKGLGAPIGAVLAGSKEFIAKARRMKHVFGGAMRQAGIAAAGCIYALDNHVDRLADDHENARALAQGLSNIDGIRVLNPQPESNMVFFNVHGMGHDNKSFVEALKKQNIKIGG
;
A
#
# COMPACT_ATOMS: atom_id res chain seq x y z
N MET A 1 -13.01 12.47 -17.75
CA MET A 1 -13.76 11.39 -18.43
C MET A 1 -12.80 10.66 -19.38
N PHE A 2 -12.84 9.35 -19.44
CA PHE A 2 -11.89 8.54 -20.20
C PHE A 2 -12.10 8.55 -21.73
N ASN A 3 -12.82 9.53 -22.27
CA ASN A 3 -13.09 9.72 -23.72
C ASN A 3 -13.48 8.41 -24.47
N GLY A 4 -14.33 7.58 -23.86
CA GLY A 4 -14.75 6.29 -24.42
C GLY A 4 -13.77 5.14 -24.23
N ILE A 5 -12.65 5.32 -23.51
CA ILE A 5 -11.72 4.25 -23.14
C ILE A 5 -12.23 3.57 -21.86
N ILE A 6 -12.17 2.26 -21.83
CA ILE A 6 -12.42 1.43 -20.64
C ILE A 6 -11.06 1.17 -19.96
N PRO A 7 -10.75 1.87 -18.84
CA PRO A 7 -9.46 1.74 -18.17
C PRO A 7 -9.50 0.57 -17.18
N LEU A 8 -8.78 -0.49 -17.46
CA LEU A 8 -8.65 -1.69 -16.62
C LEU A 8 -7.17 -1.98 -16.27
N SER A 9 -6.26 -1.01 -16.50
CA SER A 9 -4.83 -1.24 -16.30
C SER A 9 -4.40 -1.11 -14.84
N SER A 10 -5.00 -0.19 -14.09
CA SER A 10 -4.66 0.05 -12.69
C SER A 10 -5.72 0.93 -12.01
N ASP A 11 -5.98 0.68 -10.74
CA ASP A 11 -6.78 1.56 -9.88
C ASP A 11 -6.11 2.92 -9.60
N THR A 12 -4.83 3.08 -9.95
CA THR A 12 -4.13 4.37 -9.93
C THR A 12 -4.60 5.34 -11.02
N GLU A 13 -5.42 4.89 -11.96
CA GLU A 13 -6.03 5.73 -13.00
C GLU A 13 -7.40 6.28 -12.59
N SER A 14 -7.88 5.98 -11.40
CA SER A 14 -9.11 6.56 -10.85
C SER A 14 -9.03 8.09 -10.84
N GLN A 15 -10.18 8.72 -11.01
CA GLN A 15 -10.27 10.18 -11.08
C GLN A 15 -11.22 10.70 -10.00
N PRO A 16 -10.93 11.87 -9.42
CA PRO A 16 -11.85 12.49 -8.48
C PRO A 16 -13.20 12.80 -9.16
N THR A 17 -14.28 12.47 -8.47
CA THR A 17 -15.64 12.81 -8.89
C THR A 17 -15.87 14.33 -8.86
N ASP A 18 -16.95 14.80 -9.46
CA ASP A 18 -17.25 16.24 -9.46
C ASP A 18 -17.51 16.74 -8.03
N GLU A 19 -18.16 15.95 -7.18
CA GLU A 19 -18.40 16.27 -5.77
C GLU A 19 -17.10 16.30 -4.96
N MET A 20 -16.17 15.38 -5.23
CA MET A 20 -14.83 15.41 -4.61
C MET A 20 -14.07 16.67 -5.03
N ARG A 21 -14.19 17.09 -6.31
CA ARG A 21 -13.57 18.33 -6.81
C ARG A 21 -14.15 19.57 -6.13
N GLU A 22 -15.45 19.60 -5.87
CA GLU A 22 -16.11 20.66 -5.09
C GLU A 22 -15.60 20.70 -3.65
N ALA A 23 -15.47 19.55 -3.00
CA ALA A 23 -14.89 19.44 -1.66
C ALA A 23 -13.45 19.96 -1.61
N ILE A 24 -12.63 19.61 -2.61
CA ILE A 24 -11.26 20.13 -2.77
C ILE A 24 -11.25 21.65 -2.93
N ALA A 25 -12.13 22.20 -3.80
CA ALA A 25 -12.18 23.63 -4.09
C ALA A 25 -12.65 24.47 -2.90
N SER A 26 -13.49 23.90 -2.02
CA SER A 26 -14.05 24.57 -0.83
C SER A 26 -13.29 24.30 0.46
N ALA A 27 -12.13 23.61 0.40
CA ALA A 27 -11.38 23.22 1.57
C ALA A 27 -10.94 24.42 2.43
N VAL A 28 -11.13 24.33 3.74
CA VAL A 28 -10.56 25.29 4.70
C VAL A 28 -9.10 24.95 4.90
N VAL A 29 -8.21 25.90 4.69
CA VAL A 29 -6.76 25.68 4.68
C VAL A 29 -6.02 26.55 5.67
N GLY A 30 -4.82 26.10 6.04
CA GLY A 30 -3.87 26.82 6.89
C GLY A 30 -2.44 26.39 6.58
N ASP A 31 -1.46 26.80 7.42
CA ASP A 31 -0.07 26.36 7.24
C ASP A 31 0.14 24.97 7.85
N GLU A 32 0.22 23.94 7.01
CA GLU A 32 0.45 22.56 7.43
C GLU A 32 1.78 22.40 8.19
N GLN A 33 2.83 23.11 7.77
CA GLN A 33 4.14 23.02 8.41
C GLN A 33 4.10 23.54 9.85
N GLN A 34 3.19 24.47 10.15
CA GLN A 34 2.97 24.97 11.51
C GLN A 34 1.91 24.16 12.29
N GLY A 35 1.30 23.16 11.64
CA GLY A 35 0.19 22.39 12.23
C GLY A 35 -1.12 23.17 12.27
N ASN A 36 -1.27 24.22 11.47
CA ASN A 36 -2.41 25.12 11.48
C ASN A 36 -3.42 24.86 10.34
N ASP A 37 -3.21 23.85 9.50
CA ASP A 37 -4.16 23.47 8.47
C ASP A 37 -5.26 22.57 9.07
N PRO A 38 -6.49 23.06 9.22
CA PRO A 38 -7.53 22.32 9.93
C PRO A 38 -7.97 21.07 9.19
N THR A 39 -7.96 21.10 7.85
CA THR A 39 -8.37 19.96 7.02
C THR A 39 -7.32 18.84 7.07
N VAL A 40 -6.04 19.18 7.03
CA VAL A 40 -4.96 18.18 7.22
C VAL A 40 -5.04 17.57 8.62
N ASN A 41 -5.22 18.38 9.65
CA ASN A 41 -5.31 17.92 11.04
C ASN A 41 -6.48 16.94 11.21
N LEU A 42 -7.67 17.30 10.68
CA LEU A 42 -8.85 16.43 10.71
C LEU A 42 -8.62 15.10 10.00
N LEU A 43 -7.98 15.11 8.82
CA LEU A 43 -7.66 13.88 8.09
C LEU A 43 -6.72 12.98 8.89
N GLN A 44 -5.67 13.56 9.46
CA GLN A 44 -4.68 12.83 10.27
C GLN A 44 -5.32 12.18 11.50
N GLU A 45 -6.19 12.91 12.21
CA GLU A 45 -6.94 12.41 13.36
C GLU A 45 -7.87 11.24 12.94
N ARG A 46 -8.68 11.44 11.92
CA ARG A 46 -9.62 10.43 11.42
C ARG A 46 -8.93 9.14 10.98
N VAL A 47 -7.78 9.22 10.30
CA VAL A 47 -7.05 8.02 9.86
C VAL A 47 -6.35 7.34 11.05
N ALA A 48 -5.84 8.10 12.01
CA ALA A 48 -5.29 7.52 13.24
C ALA A 48 -6.39 6.74 14.00
N ASP A 49 -7.56 7.33 14.17
CA ASP A 49 -8.71 6.69 14.83
C ASP A 49 -9.18 5.44 14.05
N LEU A 50 -9.30 5.55 12.72
CA LEU A 50 -9.71 4.43 11.85
C LEU A 50 -8.77 3.22 11.99
N LEU A 51 -7.47 3.48 12.17
CA LEU A 51 -6.43 2.45 12.30
C LEU A 51 -6.15 2.04 13.75
N GLY A 52 -6.78 2.69 14.74
CA GLY A 52 -6.49 2.48 16.15
C GLY A 52 -5.06 2.91 16.54
N LYS A 53 -4.52 3.95 15.90
CA LYS A 53 -3.19 4.49 16.16
C LYS A 53 -3.25 5.80 16.92
N GLU A 54 -2.13 6.16 17.58
CA GLU A 54 -2.07 7.37 18.42
C GLU A 54 -2.00 8.67 17.61
N ALA A 55 -1.45 8.62 16.38
CA ALA A 55 -1.28 9.79 15.53
C ALA A 55 -1.13 9.40 14.05
N GLY A 56 -1.46 10.36 13.17
CA GLY A 56 -1.27 10.27 11.72
C GLY A 56 -0.43 11.42 11.18
N LEU A 57 0.19 11.20 10.02
CA LEU A 57 0.93 12.19 9.25
C LEU A 57 0.52 12.12 7.79
N TRP A 58 -0.09 13.18 7.29
CA TRP A 58 -0.40 13.29 5.85
C TRP A 58 0.88 13.47 5.03
N LEU A 59 0.97 12.77 3.90
CA LEU A 59 2.08 12.75 2.95
C LEU A 59 1.53 12.83 1.51
N PRO A 60 2.27 13.40 0.55
CA PRO A 60 1.80 13.53 -0.82
C PRO A 60 1.66 12.18 -1.55
N GLY A 61 2.29 11.11 -1.09
CA GLY A 61 2.18 9.79 -1.73
C GLY A 61 2.77 8.66 -0.90
N GLY A 62 2.36 7.43 -1.23
CA GLY A 62 2.68 6.21 -0.48
C GLY A 62 4.17 5.84 -0.45
N THR A 63 4.90 6.02 -1.55
CA THR A 63 6.35 5.79 -1.59
C THR A 63 7.09 6.58 -0.50
N MET A 64 6.66 7.82 -0.22
CA MET A 64 7.23 8.62 0.86
C MET A 64 6.90 8.04 2.24
N CYS A 65 5.74 7.39 2.40
CA CYS A 65 5.40 6.70 3.64
C CYS A 65 6.40 5.58 3.95
N ASN A 66 6.71 4.74 2.96
CA ASN A 66 7.69 3.66 3.10
C ASN A 66 9.10 4.19 3.36
N PHE A 67 9.52 5.27 2.69
CA PHE A 67 10.83 5.90 2.92
C PHE A 67 10.95 6.43 4.35
N ILE A 68 9.93 7.12 4.82
CA ILE A 68 9.90 7.70 6.17
C ILE A 68 9.87 6.57 7.22
N ALA A 69 9.01 5.56 7.04
CA ALA A 69 8.91 4.45 7.97
C ALA A 69 10.26 3.72 8.09
N THR A 70 10.87 3.37 6.96
CA THR A 70 12.20 2.75 6.93
C THR A 70 13.24 3.64 7.62
N LYS A 71 13.26 4.94 7.30
CA LYS A 71 14.26 5.87 7.87
C LYS A 71 14.12 6.07 9.37
N VAL A 72 12.91 5.97 9.92
CA VAL A 72 12.65 6.14 11.34
C VAL A 72 12.91 4.86 12.14
N HIS A 73 12.60 3.70 11.55
CA HIS A 73 12.77 2.41 12.23
C HIS A 73 14.19 1.85 12.15
N THR A 74 15.01 2.27 11.16
CA THR A 74 16.30 1.65 10.90
C THR A 74 17.48 2.61 11.07
N GLN A 75 18.67 2.03 11.24
CA GLN A 75 19.96 2.71 11.13
C GLN A 75 20.67 2.29 9.83
N PRO A 76 21.64 3.08 9.31
CA PRO A 76 22.47 2.63 8.22
C PRO A 76 23.16 1.30 8.52
N ALA A 77 23.18 0.38 7.55
CA ALA A 77 23.67 -0.99 7.62
C ALA A 77 22.74 -2.00 8.33
N ASP A 78 21.58 -1.59 8.83
CA ASP A 78 20.55 -2.54 9.21
C ASP A 78 20.00 -3.27 7.98
N ALA A 79 19.36 -4.42 8.21
CA ALA A 79 18.55 -5.09 7.21
C ALA A 79 17.05 -4.88 7.47
N ILE A 80 16.26 -4.79 6.40
CA ILE A 80 14.81 -4.96 6.48
C ILE A 80 14.41 -6.26 5.82
N ILE A 81 13.36 -6.89 6.34
CA ILE A 81 12.78 -8.11 5.75
C ILE A 81 11.49 -7.76 5.06
N ALA A 82 11.33 -8.18 3.79
CA ALA A 82 10.11 -8.00 3.03
C ALA A 82 9.89 -9.17 2.05
N GLU A 83 8.67 -9.34 1.57
CA GLU A 83 8.41 -10.30 0.50
C GLU A 83 9.10 -9.87 -0.81
N SER A 84 9.63 -10.82 -1.55
CA SER A 84 10.54 -10.59 -2.70
C SER A 84 9.93 -9.77 -3.85
N MET A 85 8.62 -9.75 -3.99
CA MET A 85 7.86 -8.96 -4.96
C MET A 85 7.17 -7.73 -4.35
N ALA A 86 7.40 -7.43 -3.06
CA ALA A 86 6.81 -6.28 -2.39
C ALA A 86 7.15 -4.96 -3.10
N HIS A 87 6.21 -4.01 -3.06
CA HIS A 87 6.33 -2.70 -3.70
C HIS A 87 7.59 -1.96 -3.28
N ILE A 88 7.93 -1.99 -2.01
CA ILE A 88 9.13 -1.37 -1.42
C ILE A 88 10.45 -1.85 -2.07
N ILE A 89 10.47 -3.08 -2.63
CA ILE A 89 11.61 -3.65 -3.34
C ILE A 89 11.54 -3.34 -4.84
N ARG A 90 10.35 -3.52 -5.46
CA ARG A 90 10.21 -3.62 -6.91
C ARG A 90 9.78 -2.35 -7.60
N ALA A 91 9.07 -1.45 -6.91
CA ALA A 91 8.40 -0.33 -7.54
C ALA A 91 8.79 1.06 -6.97
N GLU A 92 9.81 1.14 -6.10
CA GLU A 92 10.26 2.39 -5.47
C GLU A 92 11.68 2.81 -5.86
N SER A 93 12.17 2.32 -7.00
CA SER A 93 13.45 2.75 -7.59
C SER A 93 14.68 2.59 -6.66
N GLY A 94 14.64 1.65 -5.71
CA GLY A 94 15.69 1.47 -4.71
C GLY A 94 15.74 2.58 -3.65
N GLY A 95 14.66 3.35 -3.52
CA GLY A 95 14.63 4.56 -2.70
C GLY A 95 14.86 4.32 -1.21
N VAL A 96 14.35 3.22 -0.65
CA VAL A 96 14.59 2.89 0.78
C VAL A 96 16.05 2.58 1.06
N ALA A 97 16.73 1.85 0.16
CA ALA A 97 18.16 1.58 0.27
C ALA A 97 18.97 2.88 0.17
N MET A 98 18.66 3.73 -0.82
CA MET A 98 19.31 5.02 -1.01
C MET A 98 19.10 5.96 0.18
N SER A 99 17.87 6.09 0.69
CA SER A 99 17.52 7.07 1.73
C SER A 99 17.96 6.66 3.13
N SER A 100 18.00 5.36 3.41
CA SER A 100 18.26 4.83 4.76
C SER A 100 19.60 4.09 4.89
N GLY A 101 20.23 3.71 3.75
CA GLY A 101 21.49 2.96 3.76
C GLY A 101 21.35 1.53 4.27
N ILE A 102 20.17 0.93 4.06
CA ILE A 102 19.83 -0.41 4.57
C ILE A 102 20.04 -1.48 3.50
N LEU A 103 20.13 -2.72 3.97
CA LEU A 103 20.04 -3.91 3.13
C LEU A 103 18.61 -4.44 3.12
N ILE A 104 18.26 -5.24 2.12
CA ILE A 104 16.96 -5.90 2.07
C ILE A 104 17.19 -7.40 2.02
N GLU A 105 16.63 -8.13 2.98
CA GLU A 105 16.56 -9.59 3.00
C GLU A 105 15.18 -10.03 2.47
N PRO A 106 15.09 -10.54 1.25
CA PRO A 106 13.80 -10.89 0.66
C PRO A 106 13.34 -12.29 1.06
N ILE A 107 12.05 -12.44 1.38
CA ILE A 107 11.39 -13.74 1.50
C ILE A 107 10.64 -14.02 0.21
N LYS A 108 10.95 -15.15 -0.44
CA LYS A 108 10.23 -15.57 -1.64
C LYS A 108 9.00 -16.38 -1.26
N THR A 109 7.85 -15.99 -1.80
CA THR A 109 6.57 -16.67 -1.61
C THR A 109 5.85 -16.86 -2.95
N GLU A 110 4.80 -17.67 -2.96
CA GLU A 110 3.94 -17.85 -4.15
C GLU A 110 2.81 -16.82 -4.19
N ARG A 111 2.37 -16.34 -3.01
CA ARG A 111 1.15 -15.55 -2.85
C ARG A 111 1.43 -14.12 -2.32
N GLY A 112 2.69 -13.75 -2.09
CA GLY A 112 3.04 -12.45 -1.48
C GLY A 112 2.94 -12.42 0.04
N ILE A 113 2.58 -13.54 0.67
CA ILE A 113 2.36 -13.68 2.10
C ILE A 113 3.31 -14.75 2.64
N PHE A 114 4.13 -14.41 3.60
CA PHE A 114 5.07 -15.32 4.24
C PHE A 114 4.56 -15.79 5.61
N SER A 115 4.95 -16.99 6.01
CA SER A 115 4.62 -17.54 7.32
C SER A 115 5.56 -17.02 8.41
N ALA A 116 5.17 -17.22 9.68
CA ALA A 116 6.02 -16.97 10.84
C ALA A 116 7.35 -17.75 10.77
N ASP A 117 7.32 -18.99 10.29
CA ASP A 117 8.53 -19.82 10.14
C ASP A 117 9.47 -19.24 9.06
N GLN A 118 8.93 -18.85 7.89
CA GLN A 118 9.70 -18.18 6.85
C GLN A 118 10.33 -16.87 7.34
N LEU A 119 9.59 -16.12 8.18
CA LEU A 119 10.11 -14.89 8.80
C LEU A 119 11.26 -15.21 9.75
N ARG A 120 11.12 -16.22 10.64
CA ARG A 120 12.19 -16.64 11.55
C ARG A 120 13.43 -17.08 10.78
N GLU A 121 13.27 -17.91 9.75
CA GLU A 121 14.38 -18.33 8.89
C GLU A 121 15.10 -17.14 8.23
N ALA A 122 14.36 -16.13 7.79
CA ALA A 122 14.96 -14.92 7.20
C ALA A 122 15.74 -14.11 8.25
N ILE A 123 15.19 -13.94 9.46
CA ILE A 123 15.88 -13.28 10.56
C ILE A 123 17.17 -14.05 10.93
N ASP A 124 17.07 -15.37 11.07
CA ASP A 124 18.21 -16.21 11.41
C ASP A 124 19.33 -16.12 10.37
N ARG A 125 19.02 -16.06 9.08
CA ARG A 125 20.03 -15.93 8.02
C ARG A 125 20.91 -14.68 8.17
N ILE A 126 20.36 -13.58 8.66
CA ILE A 126 21.09 -12.30 8.78
C ILE A 126 21.68 -12.08 10.18
N THR A 127 21.11 -12.69 11.23
CA THR A 127 21.51 -12.42 12.63
C THR A 127 22.42 -13.50 13.22
N THR A 128 22.34 -14.75 12.79
CA THR A 128 23.15 -15.87 13.35
C THR A 128 24.57 -15.98 12.78
N VAL A 129 24.99 -14.99 11.99
CA VAL A 129 26.37 -14.90 11.47
C VAL A 129 27.31 -14.51 12.60
N PRO A 130 28.52 -15.09 12.66
CA PRO A 130 29.48 -14.74 13.73
C PRO A 130 29.78 -13.22 13.77
N VAL A 131 29.88 -12.67 14.98
CA VAL A 131 30.32 -11.27 15.16
C VAL A 131 31.72 -11.11 14.55
N PRO A 132 31.99 -10.05 13.75
CA PRO A 132 31.19 -8.83 13.56
C PRO A 132 30.36 -8.79 12.25
N TYR A 133 30.05 -9.90 11.63
CA TYR A 133 29.59 -9.97 10.23
C TYR A 133 28.06 -9.88 10.04
N GLY A 134 27.25 -10.19 11.05
CA GLY A 134 25.80 -10.17 10.96
C GLY A 134 25.22 -8.74 10.95
N GLN A 135 24.06 -8.56 10.29
CA GLN A 135 23.34 -7.28 10.29
C GLN A 135 22.16 -7.36 11.29
N PRO A 136 21.88 -6.29 12.04
CA PRO A 136 20.63 -6.19 12.79
C PRO A 136 19.41 -6.18 11.84
N CYS A 137 18.32 -6.84 12.22
CA CYS A 137 17.04 -6.65 11.55
C CYS A 137 16.36 -5.41 12.13
N GLY A 138 16.32 -4.32 11.38
CA GLY A 138 15.79 -3.05 11.84
C GLY A 138 14.28 -2.89 11.62
N MET A 139 13.67 -3.65 10.68
CA MET A 139 12.24 -3.57 10.38
C MET A 139 11.78 -4.80 9.59
N ILE A 140 10.56 -5.25 9.86
CA ILE A 140 9.81 -6.15 8.99
C ILE A 140 8.80 -5.31 8.22
N ALA A 141 8.73 -5.48 6.88
CA ALA A 141 7.80 -4.78 6.01
C ALA A 141 6.84 -5.78 5.34
N ILE A 142 5.54 -5.54 5.48
CA ILE A 142 4.47 -6.31 4.82
C ILE A 142 3.61 -5.39 3.96
N GLU A 143 2.91 -5.95 2.98
CA GLU A 143 2.10 -5.18 2.02
C GLU A 143 0.66 -5.69 1.99
N GLN A 144 -0.32 -4.79 2.15
CA GLN A 144 -1.75 -5.08 2.21
C GLN A 144 -2.53 -4.16 1.23
N THR A 145 -3.17 -4.67 0.20
CA THR A 145 -3.08 -6.01 -0.38
C THR A 145 -1.79 -6.15 -1.18
N HIS A 146 -1.23 -7.37 -1.33
CA HIS A 146 0.05 -7.55 -2.02
C HIS A 146 -0.11 -7.39 -3.53
N ASN A 147 0.43 -6.29 -4.09
CA ASN A 147 0.17 -5.84 -5.46
C ASN A 147 0.63 -6.87 -6.51
N LEU A 148 1.93 -7.16 -6.55
CA LEU A 148 2.51 -8.00 -7.59
C LEU A 148 2.22 -9.51 -7.44
N SER A 149 1.50 -9.89 -6.39
CA SER A 149 0.96 -11.25 -6.21
C SER A 149 -0.55 -11.34 -6.49
N GLY A 150 -1.09 -10.38 -7.28
CA GLY A 150 -2.48 -10.41 -7.71
C GLY A 150 -3.49 -9.89 -6.69
N GLY A 151 -3.05 -9.02 -5.77
CA GLY A 151 -3.92 -8.41 -4.77
C GLY A 151 -4.33 -9.35 -3.64
N SER A 152 -3.46 -10.32 -3.30
CA SER A 152 -3.69 -11.24 -2.19
C SER A 152 -3.79 -10.51 -0.86
N VAL A 153 -4.60 -11.04 0.05
CA VAL A 153 -4.98 -10.43 1.31
C VAL A 153 -4.41 -11.23 2.48
N TRP A 154 -3.66 -10.57 3.36
CA TRP A 154 -3.29 -11.13 4.66
C TRP A 154 -4.54 -11.31 5.52
N SER A 155 -4.80 -12.50 6.01
CA SER A 155 -5.78 -12.73 7.06
C SER A 155 -5.29 -12.23 8.42
N LEU A 156 -6.21 -11.98 9.35
CA LEU A 156 -5.82 -11.61 10.73
C LEU A 156 -4.99 -12.69 11.43
N GLU A 157 -5.21 -13.97 11.08
CA GLU A 157 -4.44 -15.09 11.63
C GLU A 157 -2.99 -15.07 11.14
N GLU A 158 -2.78 -14.90 9.83
CA GLU A 158 -1.45 -14.77 9.22
C GLU A 158 -0.71 -13.54 9.75
N LEU A 159 -1.41 -12.38 9.84
CA LEU A 159 -0.85 -11.16 10.42
C LEU A 159 -0.45 -11.35 11.88
N LYS A 160 -1.31 -11.99 12.67
CA LYS A 160 -1.01 -12.25 14.08
C LYS A 160 0.21 -13.14 14.24
N ALA A 161 0.35 -14.18 13.44
CA ALA A 161 1.52 -15.06 13.52
C ALA A 161 2.84 -14.30 13.25
N VAL A 162 2.85 -13.39 12.29
CA VAL A 162 4.00 -12.53 11.98
C VAL A 162 4.22 -11.48 13.08
N HIS A 163 3.14 -10.86 13.58
CA HIS A 163 3.17 -9.91 14.69
C HIS A 163 3.78 -10.53 15.96
N ASP A 164 3.40 -11.78 16.29
CA ASP A 164 3.92 -12.47 17.48
C ASP A 164 5.45 -12.68 17.38
N VAL A 165 5.97 -13.01 16.20
CA VAL A 165 7.43 -13.11 15.95
C VAL A 165 8.11 -11.75 16.07
N ALA A 166 7.53 -10.71 15.46
CA ALA A 166 8.06 -9.36 15.51
C ALA A 166 8.15 -8.84 16.95
N THR A 167 7.09 -9.07 17.73
CA THR A 167 7.00 -8.70 19.16
C THR A 167 8.00 -9.47 20.02
N GLU A 168 8.13 -10.80 19.82
CA GLU A 168 9.07 -11.65 20.56
C GLU A 168 10.51 -11.18 20.39
N LEU A 169 10.85 -10.71 19.17
CA LEU A 169 12.22 -10.33 18.80
C LEU A 169 12.46 -8.80 18.89
N ASP A 170 11.47 -8.03 19.34
CA ASP A 170 11.52 -6.56 19.46
C ASP A 170 11.89 -5.88 18.12
N ILE A 171 11.33 -6.38 17.00
CA ILE A 171 11.55 -5.84 15.65
C ILE A 171 10.30 -5.11 15.21
N PRO A 172 10.38 -3.81 14.82
CA PRO A 172 9.23 -3.06 14.32
C PRO A 172 8.60 -3.71 13.09
N LEU A 173 7.26 -3.83 13.09
CA LEU A 173 6.46 -4.31 11.98
C LEU A 173 5.75 -3.13 11.28
N HIS A 174 6.15 -2.86 10.04
CA HIS A 174 5.57 -1.84 9.18
C HIS A 174 4.66 -2.44 8.12
N MET A 175 3.48 -1.85 7.90
CA MET A 175 2.58 -2.23 6.83
C MET A 175 2.47 -1.15 5.76
N ASP A 176 2.84 -1.50 4.53
CA ASP A 176 2.38 -0.83 3.34
C ASP A 176 0.89 -1.15 3.15
N GLY A 177 0.04 -0.23 3.54
CA GLY A 177 -1.42 -0.36 3.51
C GLY A 177 -2.05 0.31 2.29
N ALA A 178 -1.34 0.33 1.15
CA ALA A 178 -1.78 0.99 -0.07
C ALA A 178 -3.20 0.60 -0.52
N ARG A 179 -3.64 -0.62 -0.15
CA ARG A 179 -4.99 -1.13 -0.38
C ARG A 179 -5.58 -1.81 0.87
N LEU A 180 -5.23 -1.31 2.04
CA LEU A 180 -5.70 -1.85 3.32
C LEU A 180 -7.23 -1.85 3.41
N LEU A 181 -7.89 -0.81 2.92
CA LEU A 181 -9.36 -0.73 2.94
C LEU A 181 -10.01 -1.75 1.99
N ASN A 182 -9.35 -2.11 0.87
CA ASN A 182 -9.77 -3.26 0.06
C ASN A 182 -9.70 -4.57 0.88
N ALA A 183 -8.63 -4.77 1.65
CA ALA A 183 -8.51 -5.96 2.51
C ALA A 183 -9.60 -5.99 3.60
N CYS A 184 -9.93 -4.84 4.19
CA CYS A 184 -11.02 -4.73 5.16
C CYS A 184 -12.35 -5.18 4.55
N ILE A 185 -12.67 -4.72 3.35
CA ILE A 185 -13.90 -5.11 2.61
C ILE A 185 -13.86 -6.60 2.25
N ALA A 186 -12.72 -7.10 1.77
CA ALA A 186 -12.59 -8.50 1.34
C ALA A 186 -12.85 -9.50 2.48
N HIS A 187 -12.37 -9.21 3.67
CA HIS A 187 -12.44 -10.10 4.84
C HIS A 187 -13.50 -9.70 5.87
N GLY A 188 -14.19 -8.56 5.70
CA GLY A 188 -15.18 -8.07 6.64
C GLY A 188 -14.59 -7.71 8.02
N VAL A 189 -13.34 -7.22 8.04
CA VAL A 189 -12.62 -6.86 9.27
C VAL A 189 -12.41 -5.35 9.37
N SER A 190 -12.30 -4.83 10.59
CA SER A 190 -12.04 -3.41 10.78
C SER A 190 -10.58 -3.06 10.50
N ALA A 191 -10.33 -1.84 10.03
CA ALA A 191 -8.97 -1.32 9.84
C ALA A 191 -8.20 -1.27 11.18
N ALA A 192 -8.89 -0.99 12.28
CA ALA A 192 -8.30 -1.02 13.62
C ALA A 192 -7.81 -2.40 14.05
N SER A 193 -8.51 -3.49 13.67
CA SER A 193 -8.06 -4.86 13.99
C SER A 193 -6.79 -5.24 13.23
N ILE A 194 -6.60 -4.74 12.00
CA ILE A 194 -5.35 -4.87 11.25
C ILE A 194 -4.28 -3.96 11.87
N GLY A 195 -4.63 -2.70 12.12
CA GLY A 195 -3.72 -1.72 12.73
C GLY A 195 -3.14 -2.17 14.06
N ALA A 196 -3.92 -2.88 14.89
CA ALA A 196 -3.46 -3.40 16.18
C ALA A 196 -2.31 -4.42 16.07
N LEU A 197 -2.11 -5.02 14.91
CA LEU A 197 -1.09 -6.05 14.66
C LEU A 197 0.21 -5.52 14.03
N VAL A 198 0.35 -4.20 13.87
CA VAL A 198 1.56 -3.59 13.29
C VAL A 198 1.94 -2.33 14.09
N ASP A 199 3.22 -1.94 14.09
CA ASP A 199 3.66 -0.72 14.77
C ASP A 199 3.30 0.51 13.96
N THR A 200 3.53 0.46 12.67
CA THR A 200 3.25 1.56 11.74
C THR A 200 2.54 1.06 10.48
N VAL A 201 1.63 1.87 9.96
CA VAL A 201 0.84 1.54 8.77
C VAL A 201 0.45 2.83 8.05
N TRP A 202 0.28 2.75 6.73
CA TRP A 202 -0.26 3.88 5.97
C TRP A 202 -1.40 3.46 5.04
N ILE A 203 -2.25 4.44 4.68
CA ILE A 203 -3.35 4.28 3.73
C ILE A 203 -3.12 5.20 2.54
N ASP A 204 -3.35 4.68 1.32
CA ASP A 204 -3.34 5.46 0.08
C ASP A 204 -4.75 5.91 -0.30
N PHE A 205 -4.87 7.15 -0.72
CA PHE A 205 -6.13 7.72 -1.20
C PHE A 205 -6.19 7.84 -2.72
N THR A 206 -5.06 7.57 -3.42
CA THR A 206 -4.90 7.85 -4.85
C THR A 206 -5.18 6.66 -5.76
N LYS A 207 -5.70 5.57 -5.20
CA LYS A 207 -6.09 4.35 -5.92
C LYS A 207 -7.62 4.22 -6.00
N GLY A 208 -8.19 3.10 -5.61
CA GLY A 208 -9.64 2.86 -5.64
C GLY A 208 -10.49 3.93 -4.93
N LEU A 209 -9.90 4.65 -3.97
CA LEU A 209 -10.54 5.76 -3.27
C LEU A 209 -10.67 7.05 -4.12
N GLY A 210 -9.92 7.20 -5.20
CA GLY A 210 -10.09 8.23 -6.22
C GLY A 210 -9.63 9.64 -5.86
N ALA A 211 -8.97 9.86 -4.72
CA ALA A 211 -8.37 11.16 -4.44
C ALA A 211 -7.16 11.42 -5.35
N PRO A 212 -6.90 12.68 -5.77
CA PRO A 212 -5.84 12.96 -6.73
C PRO A 212 -4.44 12.91 -6.14
N ILE A 213 -4.32 13.07 -4.82
CA ILE A 213 -3.05 13.12 -4.09
C ILE A 213 -3.29 12.86 -2.61
N GLY A 214 -2.40 12.09 -1.98
CA GLY A 214 -2.35 11.93 -0.53
C GLY A 214 -2.32 10.49 -0.05
N ALA A 215 -1.54 10.32 1.00
CA ALA A 215 -1.48 9.14 1.86
C ALA A 215 -1.37 9.60 3.32
N VAL A 216 -1.74 8.76 4.27
CA VAL A 216 -1.55 9.04 5.69
C VAL A 216 -0.81 7.89 6.34
N LEU A 217 0.36 8.19 6.90
CA LEU A 217 1.17 7.29 7.71
C LEU A 217 0.75 7.44 9.17
N ALA A 218 0.49 6.32 9.85
CA ALA A 218 0.02 6.29 11.23
C ALA A 218 0.89 5.38 12.11
N GLY A 219 0.99 5.73 13.39
CA GLY A 219 1.78 5.02 14.38
C GLY A 219 1.70 5.66 15.75
N SER A 220 2.70 5.41 16.63
CA SER A 220 2.80 6.09 17.90
C SER A 220 3.09 7.60 17.73
N LYS A 221 2.74 8.40 18.73
CA LYS A 221 3.06 9.84 18.75
C LYS A 221 4.56 10.09 18.60
N GLU A 222 5.38 9.28 19.24
CA GLU A 222 6.85 9.39 19.15
C GLU A 222 7.34 9.11 17.72
N PHE A 223 6.85 8.03 17.09
CA PHE A 223 7.18 7.71 15.71
C PHE A 223 6.77 8.85 14.77
N ILE A 224 5.53 9.36 14.88
CA ILE A 224 5.01 10.42 14.02
C ILE A 224 5.79 11.74 14.21
N ALA A 225 6.25 12.06 15.42
CA ALA A 225 7.11 13.22 15.64
C ALA A 225 8.43 13.13 14.86
N LYS A 226 9.07 11.94 14.85
CA LYS A 226 10.26 11.67 14.03
C LYS A 226 9.95 11.68 12.53
N ALA A 227 8.85 11.06 12.14
CA ALA A 227 8.37 10.99 10.75
C ALA A 227 8.11 12.39 10.18
N ARG A 228 7.54 13.32 10.94
CA ARG A 228 7.31 14.71 10.53
C ARG A 228 8.61 15.43 10.15
N ARG A 229 9.71 15.18 10.86
CA ARG A 229 11.02 15.72 10.49
C ARG A 229 11.50 15.15 9.17
N MET A 230 11.32 13.84 8.95
CA MET A 230 11.71 13.18 7.70
C MET A 230 10.86 13.65 6.53
N LYS A 231 9.58 13.95 6.72
CA LYS A 231 8.73 14.60 5.71
C LYS A 231 9.38 15.88 5.17
N HIS A 232 9.95 16.74 6.03
CA HIS A 232 10.70 17.92 5.60
C HIS A 232 11.97 17.57 4.81
N VAL A 233 12.74 16.59 5.29
CA VAL A 233 13.99 16.14 4.64
C VAL A 233 13.73 15.65 3.23
N PHE A 234 12.63 14.90 3.02
CA PHE A 234 12.26 14.35 1.70
C PHE A 234 11.45 15.32 0.83
N GLY A 235 11.25 16.56 1.26
CA GLY A 235 10.55 17.58 0.48
C GLY A 235 9.03 17.41 0.43
N GLY A 236 8.44 16.62 1.33
CA GLY A 236 6.99 16.37 1.40
C GLY A 236 6.20 17.40 2.23
N ALA A 237 6.89 18.32 2.90
CA ALA A 237 6.22 19.38 3.66
C ALA A 237 5.64 20.43 2.72
N MET A 238 4.36 20.76 2.93
CA MET A 238 3.61 21.71 2.11
C MET A 238 3.08 22.87 2.95
N ARG A 239 2.39 23.84 2.34
CA ARG A 239 1.75 24.96 3.03
C ARG A 239 0.26 24.66 3.20
N GLN A 240 -0.57 24.98 2.24
CA GLN A 240 -2.03 24.82 2.30
C GLN A 240 -2.43 23.42 1.77
N ALA A 241 -1.94 22.38 2.41
CA ALA A 241 -2.18 20.99 2.00
C ALA A 241 -3.62 20.52 2.22
N GLY A 242 -4.42 21.28 2.96
CA GLY A 242 -5.84 21.01 3.15
C GLY A 242 -6.63 20.87 1.86
N ILE A 243 -6.22 21.52 0.77
CA ILE A 243 -6.79 21.33 -0.56
C ILE A 243 -6.70 19.85 -0.97
N ALA A 244 -5.54 19.22 -0.79
CA ALA A 244 -5.34 17.80 -1.10
C ALA A 244 -6.03 16.88 -0.06
N ALA A 245 -5.92 17.24 1.22
CA ALA A 245 -6.52 16.47 2.32
C ALA A 245 -8.05 16.40 2.24
N ALA A 246 -8.72 17.43 1.73
CA ALA A 246 -10.17 17.45 1.54
C ALA A 246 -10.66 16.34 0.59
N GLY A 247 -9.92 16.05 -0.49
CA GLY A 247 -10.21 14.92 -1.37
C GLY A 247 -10.09 13.58 -0.64
N CYS A 248 -9.11 13.43 0.25
CA CYS A 248 -8.94 12.23 1.07
C CYS A 248 -10.07 12.06 2.09
N ILE A 249 -10.53 13.15 2.72
CA ILE A 249 -11.69 13.13 3.64
C ILE A 249 -12.96 12.73 2.88
N TYR A 250 -13.20 13.34 1.72
CA TYR A 250 -14.34 12.98 0.87
C TYR A 250 -14.33 11.48 0.53
N ALA A 251 -13.14 10.95 0.19
CA ALA A 251 -12.96 9.54 -0.13
C ALA A 251 -13.30 8.61 1.05
N LEU A 252 -12.89 8.97 2.27
CA LEU A 252 -13.27 8.23 3.49
C LEU A 252 -14.77 8.19 3.72
N ASP A 253 -15.46 9.28 3.42
CA ASP A 253 -16.90 9.41 3.68
C ASP A 253 -17.77 8.72 2.62
N ASN A 254 -17.27 8.61 1.36
CA ASN A 254 -18.12 8.25 0.23
C ASN A 254 -17.60 7.09 -0.63
N HIS A 255 -16.32 6.72 -0.55
CA HIS A 255 -15.73 5.79 -1.51
C HIS A 255 -15.27 4.45 -0.90
N VAL A 256 -15.25 4.31 0.43
CA VAL A 256 -14.75 3.08 1.07
C VAL A 256 -15.68 1.90 0.75
N ASP A 257 -16.98 2.03 0.96
CA ASP A 257 -17.92 0.92 0.78
C ASP A 257 -18.00 0.47 -0.69
N ARG A 258 -17.84 1.39 -1.65
CA ARG A 258 -17.85 1.06 -3.08
C ARG A 258 -16.64 0.25 -3.56
N LEU A 259 -15.60 0.08 -2.76
CA LEU A 259 -14.52 -0.86 -3.08
C LEU A 259 -15.03 -2.29 -3.23
N ALA A 260 -16.20 -2.62 -2.65
CA ALA A 260 -16.88 -3.90 -2.87
C ALA A 260 -17.27 -4.11 -4.34
N ASP A 261 -17.68 -3.04 -5.04
CA ASP A 261 -18.05 -3.10 -6.47
C ASP A 261 -16.82 -3.47 -7.32
N ASP A 262 -15.64 -2.94 -6.98
CA ASP A 262 -14.38 -3.25 -7.67
C ASP A 262 -14.02 -4.73 -7.51
N HIS A 263 -14.27 -5.31 -6.32
CA HIS A 263 -14.05 -6.74 -6.08
C HIS A 263 -15.04 -7.62 -6.84
N GLU A 264 -16.31 -7.20 -6.95
CA GLU A 264 -17.32 -7.92 -7.76
C GLU A 264 -16.96 -7.88 -9.24
N ASN A 265 -16.55 -6.73 -9.75
CA ASN A 265 -16.09 -6.55 -11.12
C ASN A 265 -14.85 -7.42 -11.41
N ALA A 266 -13.90 -7.50 -10.48
CA ALA A 266 -12.72 -8.35 -10.63
C ALA A 266 -13.10 -9.84 -10.69
N ARG A 267 -14.02 -10.30 -9.83
CA ARG A 267 -14.52 -11.68 -9.87
C ARG A 267 -15.25 -11.99 -11.17
N ALA A 268 -16.12 -11.10 -11.64
CA ALA A 268 -16.84 -11.24 -12.91
C ALA A 268 -15.87 -11.30 -14.10
N LEU A 269 -14.85 -10.42 -14.11
CA LEU A 269 -13.82 -10.40 -15.14
C LEU A 269 -12.99 -11.70 -15.13
N ALA A 270 -12.53 -12.16 -13.97
CA ALA A 270 -11.77 -13.41 -13.85
C ALA A 270 -12.57 -14.62 -14.33
N GLN A 271 -13.86 -14.70 -13.98
CA GLN A 271 -14.75 -15.75 -14.43
C GLN A 271 -14.95 -15.69 -15.95
N GLY A 272 -15.18 -14.50 -16.52
CA GLY A 272 -15.32 -14.32 -17.97
C GLY A 272 -14.08 -14.74 -18.73
N LEU A 273 -12.90 -14.29 -18.28
CA LEU A 273 -11.61 -14.64 -18.88
C LEU A 273 -11.29 -16.14 -18.80
N SER A 274 -11.68 -16.79 -17.69
CA SER A 274 -11.46 -18.24 -17.51
C SER A 274 -12.24 -19.13 -18.49
N ASN A 275 -13.28 -18.58 -19.13
CA ASN A 275 -14.08 -19.27 -20.14
C ASN A 275 -13.56 -19.07 -21.58
N ILE A 276 -12.45 -18.35 -21.76
CA ILE A 276 -11.87 -18.09 -23.09
C ILE A 276 -10.70 -19.05 -23.32
N ASP A 277 -10.79 -19.87 -24.37
CA ASP A 277 -9.73 -20.79 -24.76
C ASP A 277 -8.41 -20.00 -25.01
N GLY A 278 -7.33 -20.50 -24.43
CA GLY A 278 -5.99 -19.89 -24.57
C GLY A 278 -5.67 -18.76 -23.57
N ILE A 279 -6.64 -18.33 -22.75
CA ILE A 279 -6.38 -17.45 -21.60
C ILE A 279 -6.19 -18.31 -20.33
N ARG A 280 -5.13 -18.03 -19.59
CA ARG A 280 -4.91 -18.60 -18.26
C ARG A 280 -4.99 -17.50 -17.21
N VAL A 281 -6.06 -17.48 -16.44
CA VAL A 281 -6.17 -16.60 -15.26
C VAL A 281 -5.28 -17.14 -14.14
N LEU A 282 -4.42 -16.31 -13.57
CA LEU A 282 -3.43 -16.71 -12.56
C LEU A 282 -4.03 -16.67 -11.14
N ASN A 283 -5.02 -15.80 -10.91
CA ASN A 283 -5.82 -15.73 -9.70
C ASN A 283 -7.31 -15.83 -10.05
N PRO A 284 -7.81 -17.04 -10.38
CA PRO A 284 -9.18 -17.24 -10.89
C PRO A 284 -10.28 -16.90 -9.85
N GLN A 285 -9.91 -16.78 -8.60
CA GLN A 285 -10.74 -16.27 -7.50
C GLN A 285 -10.03 -15.06 -6.88
N PRO A 286 -10.15 -13.87 -7.47
CA PRO A 286 -9.48 -12.68 -6.96
C PRO A 286 -9.92 -12.38 -5.51
N GLU A 287 -8.96 -12.18 -4.64
CA GLU A 287 -9.21 -11.83 -3.23
C GLU A 287 -9.58 -10.33 -3.09
N SER A 288 -9.19 -9.51 -4.08
CA SER A 288 -9.45 -8.07 -4.11
C SER A 288 -9.78 -7.59 -5.53
N ASN A 289 -9.39 -6.39 -5.89
CA ASN A 289 -9.70 -5.71 -7.15
C ASN A 289 -8.74 -6.02 -8.31
N MET A 290 -7.93 -7.08 -8.24
CA MET A 290 -6.91 -7.38 -9.25
C MET A 290 -7.16 -8.71 -9.95
N VAL A 291 -6.96 -8.74 -11.29
CA VAL A 291 -7.04 -9.96 -12.10
C VAL A 291 -5.77 -10.09 -12.93
N PHE A 292 -4.98 -11.13 -12.65
CA PHE A 292 -3.76 -11.44 -13.37
C PHE A 292 -4.01 -12.64 -14.30
N PHE A 293 -3.62 -12.51 -15.56
CA PHE A 293 -3.78 -13.57 -16.55
C PHE A 293 -2.67 -13.52 -17.60
N ASN A 294 -2.47 -14.62 -18.34
CA ASN A 294 -1.63 -14.65 -19.51
C ASN A 294 -2.41 -15.17 -20.74
N VAL A 295 -1.91 -14.83 -21.91
CA VAL A 295 -2.56 -15.08 -23.20
C VAL A 295 -1.71 -15.96 -24.13
N HIS A 296 -0.68 -16.60 -23.62
CA HIS A 296 0.24 -17.41 -24.43
C HIS A 296 -0.47 -18.54 -25.19
N GLY A 297 -1.53 -19.09 -24.61
CA GLY A 297 -2.35 -20.12 -25.26
C GLY A 297 -3.11 -19.63 -26.50
N MET A 298 -3.26 -18.31 -26.67
CA MET A 298 -3.86 -17.69 -27.87
C MET A 298 -2.84 -17.41 -28.99
N GLY A 299 -1.57 -17.72 -28.79
CA GLY A 299 -0.49 -17.38 -29.72
C GLY A 299 -0.09 -15.89 -29.73
N HIS A 300 -0.54 -15.14 -28.74
CA HIS A 300 -0.15 -13.75 -28.53
C HIS A 300 0.91 -13.62 -27.41
N ASP A 301 1.82 -12.65 -27.56
CA ASP A 301 2.57 -12.10 -26.45
C ASP A 301 1.75 -10.98 -25.76
N ASN A 302 2.16 -10.59 -24.55
CA ASN A 302 1.45 -9.55 -23.79
C ASN A 302 1.34 -8.24 -24.60
N LYS A 303 2.40 -7.84 -25.27
CA LYS A 303 2.43 -6.58 -26.02
C LYS A 303 1.43 -6.55 -27.16
N SER A 304 1.40 -7.60 -27.99
CA SER A 304 0.47 -7.68 -29.13
C SER A 304 -1.00 -7.75 -28.67
N PHE A 305 -1.25 -8.40 -27.54
CA PHE A 305 -2.60 -8.48 -26.95
C PHE A 305 -3.06 -7.12 -26.42
N VAL A 306 -2.22 -6.41 -25.65
CA VAL A 306 -2.49 -5.05 -25.18
C VAL A 306 -2.80 -4.10 -26.35
N GLU A 307 -1.99 -4.15 -27.42
CA GLU A 307 -2.22 -3.33 -28.62
C GLU A 307 -3.53 -3.68 -29.35
N ALA A 308 -3.94 -4.94 -29.35
CA ALA A 308 -5.22 -5.36 -29.93
C ALA A 308 -6.41 -4.82 -29.12
N LEU A 309 -6.37 -4.89 -27.80
CA LEU A 309 -7.40 -4.36 -26.92
C LEU A 309 -7.49 -2.82 -26.99
N LYS A 310 -6.35 -2.15 -27.10
CA LYS A 310 -6.31 -0.69 -27.25
C LYS A 310 -7.08 -0.21 -28.50
N LYS A 311 -7.05 -0.99 -29.61
CA LYS A 311 -7.86 -0.69 -30.81
C LYS A 311 -9.37 -0.83 -30.57
N GLN A 312 -9.77 -1.51 -29.49
CA GLN A 312 -11.15 -1.64 -29.03
C GLN A 312 -11.49 -0.68 -27.89
N ASN A 313 -10.63 0.33 -27.64
CA ASN A 313 -10.76 1.26 -26.53
C ASN A 313 -10.73 0.59 -25.14
N ILE A 314 -10.07 -0.55 -25.01
CA ILE A 314 -9.85 -1.22 -23.74
C ILE A 314 -8.35 -1.07 -23.38
N LYS A 315 -8.08 -0.52 -22.19
CA LYS A 315 -6.72 -0.32 -21.69
C LYS A 315 -6.47 -1.27 -20.52
N ILE A 316 -5.49 -2.16 -20.67
CA ILE A 316 -5.03 -3.07 -19.61
C ILE A 316 -3.53 -2.86 -19.35
N GLY A 317 -3.04 -3.35 -18.19
CA GLY A 317 -1.62 -3.55 -17.93
C GLY A 317 -1.07 -4.74 -18.74
N GLY A 318 0.25 -4.77 -18.98
CA GLY A 318 0.92 -5.83 -19.74
C GLY A 318 2.38 -5.96 -19.42
#